data_95ca4225fbba94431211f8c6a5b96f7d
#
_entry.id   95ca4225fbba94431211f8c6a5b96f7d
#
_cell.length_a   1.000
_cell.length_b   1.000
_cell.length_c   1.000
_cell.angle_alpha   90.00
_cell.angle_beta   90.00
_cell.angle_gamma   90.00
#
_symmetry.space_group_name_H-M   'P 1'
#
loop_
_entity.id
_entity.type
_entity.pdbx_description
1 polymer ?
#
loop_
_entity_poly.entity_id
_entity_poly.type
_entity_poly.pdbx_seq_one_letter_code
_entity_poly.pdbx_strand_id
1 'polypeptide(L)'
;APVYDGLEMQLEILDVNPNGTDQCWMRITADGKSTEMTLSEGQTQSVKAAEKINLNLGNAGAVKITLNGQDLGVQGSQGQVVKKEFKVEDYNTTAQ
;
A
#
# COMPACT_ATOMS: atom_id res chain seq x y z
N ALA A 1 -10.26 -0.57 20.37
CA ALA A 1 -9.56 -0.58 19.07
C ALA A 1 -8.22 0.13 19.20
N PRO A 2 -7.20 -0.32 18.46
CA PRO A 2 -5.91 0.36 18.54
C PRO A 2 -5.99 1.77 17.99
N VAL A 3 -5.20 2.65 18.57
CA VAL A 3 -5.08 4.04 18.13
C VAL A 3 -3.80 4.16 17.33
N TYR A 4 -3.88 4.79 16.18
CA TYR A 4 -2.72 4.98 15.31
C TYR A 4 -2.36 6.47 15.25
N ASP A 5 -1.08 6.77 15.44
CA ASP A 5 -0.56 8.12 15.25
C ASP A 5 -0.14 8.27 13.81
N GLY A 6 -1.06 8.67 12.96
CA GLY A 6 -0.78 8.80 11.55
C GLY A 6 -1.18 7.55 10.78
N LEU A 7 -0.46 7.27 9.71
CA LEU A 7 -0.76 6.16 8.81
C LEU A 7 0.29 5.07 8.97
N GLU A 8 -0.17 3.84 9.17
CA GLU A 8 0.69 2.66 9.17
C GLU A 8 0.15 1.71 8.12
N MET A 9 0.88 1.55 7.04
CA MET A 9 0.44 0.80 5.89
C MET A 9 1.32 -0.42 5.68
N GLN A 10 0.71 -1.53 5.30
CA GLN A 10 1.42 -2.72 4.85
C GLN A 10 0.99 -3.05 3.43
N LEU A 11 1.97 -3.31 2.59
CA LEU A 11 1.76 -3.71 1.22
C LEU A 11 2.23 -5.15 1.07
N GLU A 12 1.39 -5.99 0.52
CA GLU A 12 1.73 -7.40 0.33
C GLU A 12 1.58 -7.75 -1.14
N ILE A 13 2.57 -8.41 -1.72
CA ILE A 13 2.52 -8.85 -3.11
C ILE A 13 1.92 -10.25 -3.14
N LEU A 14 0.78 -10.36 -3.80
CA LEU A 14 0.04 -11.61 -3.89
C LEU A 14 0.51 -12.43 -5.08
N ASP A 15 0.39 -13.75 -4.95
CA ASP A 15 0.66 -14.67 -6.04
C ASP A 15 -0.65 -14.87 -6.82
N VAL A 16 -0.92 -13.97 -7.76
CA VAL A 16 -2.15 -14.03 -8.56
C VAL A 16 -1.90 -14.57 -9.96
N ASN A 17 -0.64 -14.77 -10.33
CA ASN A 17 -0.26 -15.31 -11.62
C ASN A 17 0.12 -16.78 -11.44
N PRO A 18 -0.54 -17.73 -12.13
CA PRO A 18 -0.22 -19.14 -11.96
C PRO A 18 1.21 -19.50 -12.34
N ASN A 19 1.92 -18.63 -13.04
CA ASN A 19 3.33 -18.87 -13.36
C ASN A 19 4.27 -18.42 -12.24
N GLY A 20 3.76 -17.83 -11.17
CA GLY A 20 4.56 -17.49 -10.01
C GLY A 20 5.58 -16.39 -10.24
N THR A 21 5.27 -15.43 -11.10
CA THR A 21 6.23 -14.37 -11.43
C THR A 21 5.66 -12.99 -11.19
N ASP A 22 4.76 -12.84 -10.24
CA ASP A 22 4.17 -11.55 -9.95
C ASP A 22 5.18 -10.61 -9.31
N GLN A 23 5.26 -9.42 -9.84
CA GLN A 23 6.09 -8.35 -9.32
C GLN A 23 5.31 -7.06 -9.44
N CYS A 24 5.62 -6.09 -8.56
CA CYS A 24 5.02 -4.78 -8.64
C CYS A 24 6.09 -3.72 -8.39
N TRP A 25 6.32 -2.88 -9.40
CA TRP A 25 7.09 -1.66 -9.18
C TRP A 25 6.18 -0.67 -8.46
N MET A 26 6.73 0.01 -7.49
CA MET A 26 5.96 1.01 -6.76
C MET A 26 6.83 2.19 -6.37
N ARG A 27 6.18 3.34 -6.31
CA ARG A 27 6.76 4.54 -5.71
C ARG A 27 5.88 4.92 -4.54
N ILE A 28 6.49 5.05 -3.39
CA ILE A 28 5.79 5.40 -2.16
C ILE A 28 6.29 6.76 -1.72
N THR A 29 5.39 7.73 -1.63
CA THR A 29 5.73 9.05 -1.12
C THR A 29 5.03 9.23 0.22
N ALA A 30 5.81 9.24 1.29
CA ALA A 30 5.30 9.37 2.65
C ALA A 30 5.73 10.73 3.17
N ASP A 31 4.76 11.61 3.43
CA ASP A 31 5.02 12.97 3.93
C ASP A 31 6.05 13.72 3.09
N GLY A 32 5.94 13.58 1.77
CA GLY A 32 6.81 14.27 0.83
C GLY A 32 8.12 13.55 0.52
N LYS A 33 8.38 12.40 1.16
CA LYS A 33 9.61 11.64 0.92
C LYS A 33 9.31 10.43 0.06
N SER A 34 9.92 10.35 -1.12
CA SER A 34 9.65 9.30 -2.09
C SER A 34 10.68 8.19 -2.03
N THR A 35 10.19 6.97 -2.16
CA THR A 35 11.01 5.77 -2.25
C THR A 35 10.46 4.91 -3.38
N GLU A 36 11.34 4.37 -4.22
CA GLU A 36 10.93 3.47 -5.29
C GLU A 36 11.48 2.08 -5.04
N MET A 37 10.70 1.07 -5.37
CA MET A 37 11.12 -0.31 -5.20
C MET A 37 10.30 -1.24 -6.08
N THR A 38 10.83 -2.43 -6.32
CA THR A 38 10.09 -3.50 -6.97
C THR A 38 10.02 -4.66 -6.01
N LEU A 39 8.82 -5.11 -5.70
CA LEU A 39 8.60 -6.24 -4.82
C LEU A 39 8.09 -7.43 -5.61
N SER A 40 8.51 -8.61 -5.20
CA SER A 40 8.07 -9.88 -5.80
C SER A 40 7.03 -10.53 -4.91
N GLU A 41 6.33 -11.52 -5.46
CA GLU A 41 5.31 -12.24 -4.70
C GLU A 41 5.85 -12.77 -3.38
N GLY A 42 5.01 -12.71 -2.36
CA GLY A 42 5.38 -13.15 -1.02
C GLY A 42 6.14 -12.09 -0.21
N GLN A 43 6.54 -10.99 -0.82
CA GLN A 43 7.23 -9.92 -0.10
C GLN A 43 6.25 -8.91 0.45
N THR A 44 6.62 -8.30 1.57
CA THR A 44 5.80 -7.26 2.18
C THR A 44 6.65 -6.03 2.43
N GLN A 45 5.99 -4.88 2.45
CA GLN A 45 6.63 -3.61 2.74
C GLN A 45 5.77 -2.83 3.71
N SER A 46 6.39 -2.30 4.77
CA SER A 46 5.70 -1.44 5.73
C SER A 46 6.04 0.01 5.46
N VAL A 47 5.03 0.86 5.54
CA VAL A 47 5.19 2.30 5.31
C VAL A 47 4.52 3.04 6.45
N LYS A 48 5.19 4.04 6.98
CA LYS A 48 4.62 4.90 8.02
C LYS A 48 4.69 6.35 7.58
N ALA A 49 3.63 7.09 7.85
CA ALA A 49 3.58 8.52 7.57
C ALA A 49 2.75 9.22 8.63
N ALA A 50 3.08 10.47 8.91
CA ALA A 50 2.32 11.24 9.89
C ALA A 50 1.07 11.85 9.26
N GLU A 51 1.11 12.19 7.99
CA GLU A 51 0.03 12.94 7.36
C GLU A 51 -0.51 12.28 6.10
N LYS A 52 0.36 11.84 5.18
CA LYS A 52 -0.10 11.45 3.86
C LYS A 52 0.83 10.42 3.22
N ILE A 53 0.22 9.48 2.50
CA ILE A 53 0.96 8.52 1.69
C ILE A 53 0.39 8.58 0.28
N ASN A 54 1.26 8.76 -0.71
CA ASN A 54 0.91 8.63 -2.12
C ASN A 54 1.54 7.37 -2.67
N LEU A 55 0.77 6.58 -3.37
CA LEU A 55 1.24 5.34 -3.98
C LEU A 55 1.10 5.39 -5.48
N ASN A 56 2.14 4.97 -6.18
CA ASN A 56 2.06 4.61 -7.59
C ASN A 56 2.36 3.12 -7.66
N LEU A 57 1.43 2.34 -8.17
CA LEU A 57 1.56 0.89 -8.26
C LEU A 57 1.57 0.49 -9.72
N GLY A 58 2.62 -0.21 -10.14
CA GLY A 58 2.76 -0.65 -11.53
C GLY A 58 1.97 -1.92 -11.85
N ASN A 59 1.55 -2.66 -10.82
CA ASN A 59 0.74 -3.86 -11.00
C ASN A 59 -0.21 -3.95 -9.81
N ALA A 60 -1.25 -3.13 -9.85
CA ALA A 60 -2.13 -2.96 -8.70
C ALA A 60 -2.91 -4.24 -8.35
N GLY A 61 -3.11 -5.12 -9.32
CA GLY A 61 -3.83 -6.36 -9.09
C GLY A 61 -3.08 -7.37 -8.24
N ALA A 62 -1.77 -7.19 -8.07
CA ALA A 62 -0.96 -8.08 -7.25
C ALA A 62 -0.67 -7.52 -5.86
N VAL A 63 -1.19 -6.33 -5.53
CA VAL A 63 -0.86 -5.65 -4.28
C VAL A 63 -2.09 -5.57 -3.39
N LYS A 64 -1.96 -6.13 -2.19
CA LYS A 64 -2.98 -6.01 -1.15
C LYS A 64 -2.50 -4.98 -0.13
N ILE A 65 -3.37 -4.05 0.23
CA ILE A 65 -3.05 -2.96 1.15
C ILE A 65 -3.80 -3.15 2.46
N THR A 66 -3.07 -3.06 3.57
CA THR A 66 -3.66 -2.98 4.91
C THR A 66 -3.23 -1.64 5.50
N LEU A 67 -4.19 -0.83 5.90
CA LEU A 67 -3.92 0.52 6.43
C LEU A 67 -4.55 0.67 7.79
N ASN A 68 -3.72 0.98 8.78
CA ASN A 68 -4.15 1.13 10.17
C ASN A 68 -4.99 -0.07 10.65
N GLY A 69 -4.51 -1.27 10.31
CA GLY A 69 -5.19 -2.49 10.70
C GLY A 69 -6.42 -2.83 9.87
N GLN A 70 -6.78 -1.99 8.91
CA GLN A 70 -7.94 -2.21 8.06
C GLN A 70 -7.49 -2.77 6.72
N ASP A 71 -8.06 -3.90 6.32
CA ASP A 71 -7.75 -4.53 5.05
C ASP A 71 -8.50 -3.81 3.93
N LEU A 72 -7.78 -3.09 3.10
CA LEU A 72 -8.37 -2.39 1.96
C LEU A 72 -8.42 -3.25 0.70
N GLY A 73 -7.78 -4.42 0.73
CA GLY A 73 -7.78 -5.35 -0.39
C GLY A 73 -6.91 -4.92 -1.55
N VAL A 74 -7.17 -5.53 -2.69
CA VAL A 74 -6.44 -5.26 -3.93
C VAL A 74 -6.99 -3.99 -4.57
N GLN A 75 -6.12 -3.13 -5.05
CA GLN A 75 -6.49 -1.79 -5.49
C GLN A 75 -6.76 -1.66 -6.99
N GLY A 76 -6.61 -2.72 -7.75
CA GLY A 76 -6.84 -2.66 -9.18
C GLY A 76 -6.80 -4.03 -9.82
N SER A 77 -6.67 -4.04 -11.14
CA SER A 77 -6.57 -5.27 -11.92
C SER A 77 -5.11 -5.62 -12.18
N GLN A 78 -4.86 -6.88 -12.50
CA GLN A 78 -3.50 -7.32 -12.80
C GLN A 78 -2.94 -6.52 -13.98
N GLY A 79 -1.74 -5.99 -13.81
CA GLY A 79 -1.09 -5.16 -14.83
C GLY A 79 -1.56 -3.72 -14.88
N GLN A 80 -2.54 -3.36 -14.07
CA GLN A 80 -3.07 -2.00 -14.07
C GLN A 80 -2.18 -1.07 -13.24
N VAL A 81 -1.88 0.11 -13.80
CA VAL A 81 -1.17 1.14 -13.05
C VAL A 81 -2.19 1.98 -12.29
N VAL A 82 -1.98 2.11 -10.99
CA VAL A 82 -2.91 2.83 -10.12
C VAL A 82 -2.14 3.84 -9.29
N LYS A 83 -2.68 5.04 -9.14
CA LYS A 83 -2.17 6.06 -8.25
C LYS A 83 -3.22 6.30 -7.17
N LYS A 84 -2.81 6.24 -5.92
CA LYS A 84 -3.70 6.45 -4.79
C LYS A 84 -3.07 7.39 -3.78
N GLU A 85 -3.91 8.18 -3.12
CA GLU A 85 -3.47 9.04 -2.03
C GLU A 85 -4.26 8.67 -0.78
N PHE A 86 -3.55 8.51 0.33
CA PHE A 86 -4.15 8.21 1.63
C PHE A 86 -3.78 9.33 2.60
N LYS A 87 -4.78 9.93 3.21
CA LYS A 87 -4.58 11.01 4.17
C LYS A 87 -4.97 10.55 5.56
N VAL A 88 -4.21 10.99 6.55
CA VAL A 88 -4.47 10.61 7.93
C VAL A 88 -5.87 10.99 8.39
N GLU A 89 -6.38 12.11 7.91
CA GLU A 89 -7.71 12.56 8.31
C GLU A 89 -8.83 11.62 7.87
N ASP A 90 -8.59 10.81 6.83
CA ASP A 90 -9.57 9.84 6.34
C ASP A 90 -9.49 8.50 7.08
N TYR A 91 -8.36 8.22 7.73
CA TYR A 91 -8.09 6.92 8.32
C TYR A 91 -7.73 7.00 9.80
N ASN A 92 -7.75 8.17 10.37
CA ASN A 92 -7.43 8.34 11.78
C ASN A 92 -8.59 7.81 12.62
N THR A 93 -8.30 6.78 13.38
CA THR A 93 -9.34 6.14 14.17
C THR A 93 -9.35 6.59 15.61
N THR A 94 -8.81 7.70 15.92
CA THR A 94 -8.92 8.19 17.21
C THR A 94 -10.32 8.58 17.44
N ALA A 95 -10.99 7.91 17.79
CA ALA A 95 -12.05 8.36 17.98
C ALA A 95 -12.59 8.64 18.99
N GLN A 96 -13.07 8.86 19.16
CA GLN A 96 -13.83 9.18 19.80
C GLN A 96 -14.68 8.49 20.53
#